data_d646b7f1d0d8dd57763928741aa5ff82
#
_entry.id   d646b7f1d0d8dd57763928741aa5ff82
#
_cell.length_a   1.000
_cell.length_b   1.000
_cell.length_c   1.000
_cell.angle_alpha   90.00
_cell.angle_beta   90.00
_cell.angle_gamma   90.00
#
_symmetry.space_group_name_H-M   'P 1'
#
loop_
_entity.id
_entity.type
_entity.pdbx_description
1 polymer ?
#
loop_
_entity_poly.entity_id
_entity_poly.type
_entity_poly.pdbx_seq_one_letter_code
_entity_poly.pdbx_strand_id
1 'polypeptide(L)'
;MSELSEVMAAVNDLNESHGVQQRGGKKYTEVAKRIEVFRKHFGFKYGFTEEILIDDGKRVVIKAKIFDRDNPETPISEGHAEEIRGDSHVNKTSAIENCSTSALGRAIGFCGLHGGQFASVDEIEKAKRNLEAINNNALGEETKPDSKPNPNPDPKVDWTLYIAKQQEAITRMKTLTALSSWTNNEAKNLEHLAAADKPKWTAIFNFWSARNEEIKNG
;
A
#
# COMPACT_ATOMS: atom_id res chain seq x y z
N MET A 1 -27.35 -20.76 -18.44
CA MET A 1 -26.51 -19.63 -17.99
C MET A 1 -25.36 -19.49 -18.95
N SER A 2 -24.75 -18.33 -19.12
CA SER A 2 -23.55 -18.22 -19.96
C SER A 2 -22.36 -18.83 -19.23
N GLU A 3 -21.40 -19.36 -19.98
CA GLU A 3 -20.15 -19.89 -19.42
C GLU A 3 -19.46 -18.89 -18.45
N LEU A 4 -19.50 -17.59 -18.79
CA LEU A 4 -18.98 -16.54 -17.93
C LEU A 4 -19.73 -16.43 -16.60
N SER A 5 -21.07 -16.55 -16.59
CA SER A 5 -21.83 -16.48 -15.32
C SER A 5 -21.56 -17.67 -14.40
N GLU A 6 -21.26 -18.83 -14.93
CA GLU A 6 -20.84 -20.00 -14.15
C GLU A 6 -19.46 -19.79 -13.51
N VAL A 7 -18.51 -19.24 -14.27
CA VAL A 7 -17.18 -18.90 -13.74
C VAL A 7 -17.25 -17.82 -12.67
N MET A 8 -18.05 -16.78 -12.87
CA MET A 8 -18.28 -15.75 -11.87
C MET A 8 -18.85 -16.32 -10.57
N ALA A 9 -19.83 -17.21 -10.66
CA ALA A 9 -20.38 -17.91 -9.50
C ALA A 9 -19.30 -18.75 -8.80
N ALA A 10 -18.52 -19.52 -9.53
CA ALA A 10 -17.43 -20.34 -8.98
C ALA A 10 -16.36 -19.49 -8.25
N VAL A 11 -16.02 -18.31 -8.75
CA VAL A 11 -15.07 -17.39 -8.09
C VAL A 11 -15.69 -16.80 -6.83
N ASN A 12 -16.99 -16.46 -6.84
CA ASN A 12 -17.68 -15.96 -5.65
C ASN A 12 -17.76 -17.04 -4.56
N ASP A 13 -18.12 -18.28 -4.91
CA ASP A 13 -18.13 -19.41 -3.97
C ASP A 13 -16.74 -19.68 -3.39
N LEU A 14 -15.71 -19.60 -4.22
CA LEU A 14 -14.32 -19.69 -3.77
C LEU A 14 -13.95 -18.57 -2.79
N ASN A 15 -14.39 -17.33 -3.05
CA ASN A 15 -14.16 -16.22 -2.15
C ASN A 15 -14.87 -16.39 -0.80
N GLU A 16 -16.09 -16.91 -0.80
CA GLU A 16 -16.83 -17.18 0.43
C GLU A 16 -16.20 -18.29 1.26
N SER A 17 -15.74 -19.36 0.62
CA SER A 17 -15.22 -20.55 1.30
C SER A 17 -13.74 -20.44 1.66
N HIS A 18 -12.90 -19.83 0.82
CA HIS A 18 -11.44 -19.81 0.94
C HIS A 18 -10.83 -18.41 0.86
N GLY A 19 -11.65 -17.35 0.76
CA GLY A 19 -11.14 -15.98 0.73
C GLY A 19 -10.42 -15.62 2.03
N VAL A 20 -9.23 -15.05 1.89
CA VAL A 20 -8.45 -14.55 3.02
C VAL A 20 -9.15 -13.32 3.62
N GLN A 21 -9.42 -13.38 4.91
CA GLN A 21 -10.09 -12.29 5.61
C GLN A 21 -9.16 -11.09 5.75
N GLN A 22 -9.65 -9.94 5.36
CA GLN A 22 -8.92 -8.69 5.39
C GLN A 22 -9.47 -7.74 6.45
N ARG A 23 -8.71 -6.69 6.81
CA ARG A 23 -9.18 -5.64 7.71
C ARG A 23 -10.50 -5.05 7.18
N GLY A 24 -11.49 -4.90 8.07
CA GLY A 24 -12.83 -4.44 7.69
C GLY A 24 -13.82 -5.53 7.28
N GLY A 25 -13.51 -6.81 7.57
CA GLY A 25 -14.43 -7.94 7.42
C GLY A 25 -14.65 -8.41 5.98
N LYS A 26 -13.94 -7.83 5.01
CA LYS A 26 -14.02 -8.23 3.61
C LYS A 26 -13.06 -9.37 3.32
N LYS A 27 -13.43 -10.24 2.39
CA LYS A 27 -12.59 -11.36 1.94
C LYS A 27 -11.94 -11.05 0.59
N TYR A 28 -10.74 -11.55 0.40
CA TYR A 28 -9.98 -11.44 -0.85
C TYR A 28 -9.54 -12.82 -1.31
N THR A 29 -9.80 -13.14 -2.56
CA THR A 29 -9.31 -14.37 -3.18
C THR A 29 -8.01 -14.09 -3.92
N GLU A 30 -6.98 -14.85 -3.61
CA GLU A 30 -5.67 -14.74 -4.26
C GLU A 30 -5.78 -14.87 -5.78
N VAL A 31 -4.94 -14.12 -6.50
CA VAL A 31 -4.91 -14.12 -7.97
C VAL A 31 -4.70 -15.52 -8.53
N ALA A 32 -3.80 -16.30 -7.95
CA ALA A 32 -3.51 -17.67 -8.36
C ALA A 32 -4.77 -18.56 -8.36
N LYS A 33 -5.60 -18.45 -7.32
CA LYS A 33 -6.85 -19.20 -7.22
C LYS A 33 -7.89 -18.78 -8.25
N ARG A 34 -7.98 -17.49 -8.55
CA ARG A 34 -8.86 -16.98 -9.60
C ARG A 34 -8.41 -17.45 -11.00
N ILE A 35 -7.10 -17.50 -11.25
CA ILE A 35 -6.53 -18.07 -12.49
C ILE A 35 -6.86 -19.57 -12.60
N GLU A 36 -6.74 -20.31 -11.50
CA GLU A 36 -7.06 -21.75 -11.47
C GLU A 36 -8.52 -22.00 -11.88
N VAL A 37 -9.47 -21.27 -11.28
CA VAL A 37 -10.89 -21.34 -11.64
C VAL A 37 -11.12 -20.95 -13.10
N PHE A 38 -10.51 -19.84 -13.56
CA PHE A 38 -10.59 -19.40 -14.94
C PHE A 38 -10.12 -20.49 -15.92
N ARG A 39 -8.96 -21.10 -15.64
CA ARG A 39 -8.41 -22.17 -16.48
C ARG A 39 -9.23 -23.45 -16.44
N LYS A 40 -9.85 -23.78 -15.31
CA LYS A 40 -10.72 -24.93 -15.17
C LYS A 40 -11.95 -24.83 -16.09
N HIS A 41 -12.51 -23.65 -16.26
CA HIS A 41 -13.71 -23.42 -17.08
C HIS A 41 -13.38 -23.17 -18.55
N PHE A 42 -12.39 -22.35 -18.85
CA PHE A 42 -12.08 -21.90 -20.20
C PHE A 42 -10.90 -22.62 -20.85
N GLY A 43 -10.18 -23.46 -20.11
CA GLY A 43 -9.00 -24.15 -20.64
C GLY A 43 -7.99 -23.16 -21.21
N PHE A 44 -7.59 -23.39 -22.44
CA PHE A 44 -6.65 -22.53 -23.17
C PHE A 44 -7.33 -21.64 -24.25
N LYS A 45 -8.66 -21.54 -24.25
CA LYS A 45 -9.38 -20.64 -25.15
C LYS A 45 -8.88 -19.22 -25.07
N TYR A 46 -8.66 -18.72 -23.84
CA TYR A 46 -8.13 -17.38 -23.61
C TYR A 46 -6.64 -17.42 -23.27
N GLY A 47 -5.89 -16.50 -23.87
CA GLY A 47 -4.49 -16.25 -23.59
C GLY A 47 -4.30 -15.14 -22.54
N PHE A 48 -3.16 -15.18 -21.87
CA PHE A 48 -2.65 -14.10 -21.04
C PHE A 48 -1.31 -13.63 -21.61
N THR A 49 -1.12 -12.32 -21.71
CA THR A 49 0.18 -11.72 -22.05
C THR A 49 0.47 -10.57 -21.11
N GLU A 50 1.73 -10.30 -20.93
CA GLU A 50 2.24 -9.19 -20.15
C GLU A 50 3.23 -8.37 -20.96
N GLU A 51 3.24 -7.08 -20.70
CA GLU A 51 4.13 -6.12 -21.31
C GLU A 51 4.70 -5.23 -20.20
N ILE A 52 6.01 -5.19 -20.05
CA ILE A 52 6.69 -4.25 -19.16
C ILE A 52 6.69 -2.89 -19.84
N LEU A 53 5.92 -1.94 -19.32
CA LEU A 53 5.83 -0.58 -19.85
C LEU A 53 6.98 0.29 -19.33
N ILE A 54 7.38 0.09 -18.07
CA ILE A 54 8.47 0.81 -17.42
C ILE A 54 9.24 -0.15 -16.53
N ASP A 55 10.56 -0.14 -16.63
CA ASP A 55 11.48 -0.65 -15.62
C ASP A 55 12.71 0.26 -15.61
N ASP A 56 12.69 1.25 -14.74
CA ASP A 56 13.72 2.30 -14.63
C ASP A 56 14.68 2.07 -13.45
N GLY A 57 14.65 0.87 -12.86
CA GLY A 57 15.44 0.52 -11.69
C GLY A 57 14.87 1.03 -10.36
N LYS A 58 13.90 1.97 -10.39
CA LYS A 58 13.19 2.47 -9.22
C LYS A 58 11.78 1.91 -9.13
N ARG A 59 11.11 1.76 -10.26
CA ARG A 59 9.75 1.21 -10.35
C ARG A 59 9.61 0.29 -11.55
N VAL A 60 8.60 -0.56 -11.45
CA VAL A 60 8.16 -1.43 -12.55
C VAL A 60 6.69 -1.12 -12.81
N VAL A 61 6.34 -0.94 -14.08
CA VAL A 61 4.93 -0.83 -14.53
C VAL A 61 4.68 -1.92 -15.55
N ILE A 62 3.68 -2.76 -15.27
CA ILE A 62 3.29 -3.87 -16.14
C ILE A 62 1.84 -3.71 -16.55
N LYS A 63 1.57 -4.01 -17.81
CA LYS A 63 0.25 -4.19 -18.37
C LYS A 63 0.03 -5.68 -18.67
N ALA A 64 -1.04 -6.26 -18.13
CA ALA A 64 -1.49 -7.59 -18.46
C ALA A 64 -2.72 -7.52 -19.36
N LYS A 65 -2.83 -8.45 -20.32
CA LYS A 65 -3.97 -8.58 -21.22
C LYS A 65 -4.54 -9.98 -21.17
N ILE A 66 -5.86 -10.06 -21.27
CA ILE A 66 -6.60 -11.30 -21.55
C ILE A 66 -7.22 -11.16 -22.94
N PHE A 67 -7.01 -12.13 -23.78
CA PHE A 67 -7.49 -12.13 -25.17
C PHE A 67 -8.03 -13.49 -25.57
N ASP A 68 -8.96 -13.50 -26.53
CA ASP A 68 -9.39 -14.73 -27.20
C ASP A 68 -8.29 -15.16 -28.19
N ARG A 69 -7.89 -16.41 -28.16
CA ARG A 69 -6.84 -16.92 -29.06
C ARG A 69 -7.26 -16.93 -30.53
N ASP A 70 -8.55 -16.95 -30.78
CA ASP A 70 -9.11 -16.85 -32.14
C ASP A 70 -9.14 -15.41 -32.64
N ASN A 71 -9.03 -14.42 -31.73
CA ASN A 71 -8.96 -12.99 -32.03
C ASN A 71 -7.99 -12.25 -31.09
N PRO A 72 -6.66 -12.50 -31.22
CA PRO A 72 -5.67 -12.02 -30.25
C PRO A 72 -5.44 -10.50 -30.28
N GLU A 73 -5.82 -9.82 -31.35
CA GLU A 73 -5.62 -8.37 -31.52
C GLU A 73 -6.54 -7.56 -30.62
N THR A 74 -7.70 -8.11 -30.25
CA THR A 74 -8.67 -7.41 -29.42
C THR A 74 -8.66 -7.98 -28.01
N PRO A 75 -8.11 -7.28 -27.02
CA PRO A 75 -8.13 -7.76 -25.63
C PRO A 75 -9.56 -7.75 -25.08
N ILE A 76 -9.90 -8.81 -24.35
CA ILE A 76 -11.15 -8.90 -23.59
C ILE A 76 -11.08 -8.00 -22.37
N SER A 77 -9.92 -7.96 -21.73
CA SER A 77 -9.63 -7.05 -20.63
C SER A 77 -8.14 -6.76 -20.50
N GLU A 78 -7.84 -5.62 -19.87
CA GLU A 78 -6.49 -5.19 -19.55
C GLU A 78 -6.40 -4.79 -18.07
N GLY A 79 -5.25 -5.03 -17.45
CA GLY A 79 -4.94 -4.60 -16.09
C GLY A 79 -3.56 -3.99 -16.04
N HIS A 80 -3.41 -2.91 -15.27
CA HIS A 80 -2.13 -2.23 -15.07
C HIS A 80 -1.76 -2.28 -13.60
N ALA A 81 -0.48 -2.44 -13.32
CA ALA A 81 0.06 -2.35 -11.98
C ALA A 81 1.38 -1.59 -11.99
N GLU A 82 1.68 -0.95 -10.87
CA GLU A 82 2.95 -0.31 -10.59
C GLU A 82 3.48 -0.79 -9.25
N GLU A 83 4.75 -1.17 -9.22
CA GLU A 83 5.47 -1.52 -8.00
C GLU A 83 6.76 -0.70 -7.89
N ILE A 84 6.99 -0.12 -6.71
CA ILE A 84 8.20 0.63 -6.40
C ILE A 84 9.21 -0.34 -5.77
N ARG A 85 10.41 -0.44 -6.35
CA ARG A 85 11.48 -1.30 -5.84
C ARG A 85 11.90 -0.85 -4.44
N GLY A 86 11.93 -1.79 -3.49
CA GLY A 86 12.31 -1.50 -2.10
C GLY A 86 11.18 -0.98 -1.20
N ASP A 87 10.01 -0.63 -1.73
CA ASP A 87 8.87 -0.07 -0.97
C ASP A 87 8.26 -1.07 0.03
N SER A 88 8.40 -2.36 -0.23
CA SER A 88 7.92 -3.42 0.65
C SER A 88 8.95 -4.53 0.77
N HIS A 89 8.74 -5.45 1.74
CA HIS A 89 9.61 -6.63 1.87
C HIS A 89 9.65 -7.46 0.58
N VAL A 90 8.51 -7.62 -0.10
CA VAL A 90 8.41 -8.34 -1.38
C VAL A 90 9.12 -7.55 -2.48
N ASN A 91 8.88 -6.25 -2.58
CA ASN A 91 9.43 -5.41 -3.66
C ASN A 91 10.95 -5.14 -3.54
N LYS A 92 11.58 -5.55 -2.44
CA LYS A 92 13.05 -5.53 -2.32
C LYS A 92 13.73 -6.51 -3.27
N THR A 93 13.10 -7.66 -3.53
CA THR A 93 13.70 -8.75 -4.32
C THR A 93 12.84 -9.17 -5.50
N SER A 94 11.53 -8.95 -5.47
CA SER A 94 10.55 -9.54 -6.38
C SER A 94 9.52 -8.50 -6.88
N ALA A 95 9.98 -7.29 -7.20
CA ALA A 95 9.09 -6.23 -7.66
C ALA A 95 8.44 -6.53 -9.01
N ILE A 96 9.15 -7.18 -9.94
CA ILE A 96 8.60 -7.58 -11.24
C ILE A 96 7.51 -8.62 -11.04
N GLU A 97 7.79 -9.68 -10.30
CA GLU A 97 6.84 -10.79 -10.07
C GLU A 97 5.59 -10.31 -9.33
N ASN A 98 5.76 -9.39 -8.38
CA ASN A 98 4.65 -8.78 -7.65
C ASN A 98 3.80 -7.89 -8.58
N CYS A 99 4.45 -7.08 -9.41
CA CYS A 99 3.80 -6.23 -10.40
C CYS A 99 3.02 -7.05 -11.43
N SER A 100 3.63 -8.13 -11.94
CA SER A 100 3.01 -9.09 -12.86
C SER A 100 1.73 -9.69 -12.26
N THR A 101 1.82 -10.23 -11.05
CA THR A 101 0.67 -10.79 -10.35
C THR A 101 -0.44 -9.76 -10.13
N SER A 102 -0.09 -8.53 -9.76
CA SER A 102 -1.04 -7.44 -9.55
C SER A 102 -1.73 -7.03 -10.85
N ALA A 103 -0.98 -6.88 -11.94
CA ALA A 103 -1.52 -6.52 -13.26
C ALA A 103 -2.50 -7.60 -13.77
N LEU A 104 -2.11 -8.87 -13.68
CA LEU A 104 -2.95 -9.98 -14.08
C LEU A 104 -4.20 -10.11 -13.20
N GLY A 105 -4.05 -9.89 -11.90
CA GLY A 105 -5.17 -9.87 -10.96
C GLY A 105 -6.23 -8.82 -11.30
N ARG A 106 -5.83 -7.63 -11.79
CA ARG A 106 -6.73 -6.59 -12.28
C ARG A 106 -7.37 -6.97 -13.61
N ALA A 107 -6.59 -7.51 -14.56
CA ALA A 107 -7.14 -7.96 -15.83
C ALA A 107 -8.24 -9.01 -15.62
N ILE A 108 -8.00 -10.03 -14.78
CA ILE A 108 -9.01 -11.04 -14.42
C ILE A 108 -10.19 -10.40 -13.69
N GLY A 109 -9.93 -9.44 -12.81
CA GLY A 109 -10.97 -8.70 -12.08
C GLY A 109 -11.93 -7.98 -13.03
N PHE A 110 -11.42 -7.31 -14.06
CA PHE A 110 -12.24 -6.61 -15.06
C PHE A 110 -13.07 -7.55 -15.94
N CYS A 111 -12.68 -8.83 -16.04
CA CYS A 111 -13.57 -9.87 -16.62
C CYS A 111 -14.74 -10.26 -15.69
N GLY A 112 -14.90 -9.63 -14.55
CA GLY A 112 -15.94 -9.97 -13.54
C GLY A 112 -15.46 -10.99 -12.50
N LEU A 113 -14.19 -11.40 -12.53
CA LEU A 113 -13.63 -12.43 -11.66
C LEU A 113 -12.76 -11.81 -10.55
N HIS A 114 -13.28 -10.77 -9.88
CA HIS A 114 -12.53 -9.99 -8.89
C HIS A 114 -12.41 -10.68 -7.51
N GLY A 115 -13.19 -11.72 -7.22
CA GLY A 115 -13.08 -12.45 -5.96
C GLY A 115 -13.34 -11.58 -4.72
N GLY A 116 -14.39 -10.77 -4.75
CA GLY A 116 -14.86 -9.92 -3.65
C GLY A 116 -14.25 -8.51 -3.61
N GLN A 117 -12.98 -8.35 -3.93
CA GLN A 117 -12.27 -7.05 -3.88
C GLN A 117 -11.32 -6.90 -5.06
N PHE A 118 -11.22 -5.68 -5.61
CA PHE A 118 -10.20 -5.36 -6.62
C PHE A 118 -8.83 -5.08 -6.02
N ALA A 119 -8.80 -4.47 -4.84
CA ALA A 119 -7.57 -4.10 -4.14
C ALA A 119 -7.38 -4.98 -2.89
N SER A 120 -6.17 -5.49 -2.73
CA SER A 120 -5.74 -6.13 -1.47
C SER A 120 -5.54 -5.09 -0.37
N VAL A 121 -5.46 -5.54 0.90
CA VAL A 121 -5.09 -4.64 2.01
C VAL A 121 -3.71 -4.02 1.79
N ASP A 122 -2.77 -4.81 1.26
CA ASP A 122 -1.43 -4.32 0.97
C ASP A 122 -1.43 -3.18 -0.05
N GLU A 123 -2.30 -3.24 -1.08
CA GLU A 123 -2.49 -2.15 -2.04
C GLU A 123 -3.11 -0.91 -1.40
N ILE A 124 -4.08 -1.09 -0.52
CA ILE A 124 -4.71 0.03 0.22
C ILE A 124 -3.70 0.67 1.19
N GLU A 125 -2.92 -0.13 1.90
CA GLU A 125 -1.87 0.37 2.78
C GLU A 125 -0.73 1.04 1.98
N LYS A 126 -0.38 0.51 0.81
CA LYS A 126 0.55 1.14 -0.12
C LYS A 126 0.04 2.50 -0.60
N ALA A 127 -1.23 2.59 -1.01
CA ALA A 127 -1.82 3.85 -1.42
C ALA A 127 -1.80 4.90 -0.29
N LYS A 128 -2.02 4.49 0.96
CA LYS A 128 -1.91 5.36 2.13
C LYS A 128 -0.48 5.85 2.34
N ARG A 129 0.52 4.93 2.29
CA ARG A 129 1.94 5.31 2.41
C ARG A 129 2.38 6.27 1.30
N ASN A 130 1.94 6.02 0.07
CA ASN A 130 2.23 6.91 -1.05
C ASN A 130 1.59 8.28 -0.88
N LEU A 131 0.36 8.35 -0.38
CA LEU A 131 -0.31 9.61 -0.07
C LEU A 131 0.42 10.39 1.03
N GLU A 132 0.87 9.70 2.07
CA GLU A 132 1.68 10.27 3.14
C GLU A 132 3.02 10.77 2.60
N ALA A 133 3.68 10.01 1.72
CA ALA A 133 4.93 10.42 1.07
C ALA A 133 4.74 11.64 0.15
N ILE A 134 3.65 11.69 -0.62
CA ILE A 134 3.30 12.85 -1.46
C ILE A 134 3.04 14.09 -0.60
N ASN A 135 2.28 13.94 0.49
CA ASN A 135 2.01 15.04 1.40
C ASN A 135 3.28 15.54 2.09
N ASN A 136 4.23 14.65 2.39
CA ASN A 136 5.52 15.00 2.96
C ASN A 136 6.45 15.65 1.92
N ASN A 137 6.41 15.22 0.66
CA ASN A 137 7.21 15.80 -0.43
C ASN A 137 6.65 17.11 -0.98
N ALA A 138 5.34 17.36 -0.87
CA ALA A 138 4.73 18.64 -1.24
C ALA A 138 5.14 19.80 -0.31
N LEU A 139 5.91 19.52 0.73
CA LEU A 139 6.36 20.46 1.76
C LEU A 139 7.89 20.70 1.77
N GLY A 140 8.66 20.33 0.73
CA GLY A 140 10.08 20.73 0.66
C GLY A 140 11.03 19.66 0.12
N GLU A 141 11.95 20.12 -0.70
CA GLU A 141 13.06 19.49 -1.40
C GLU A 141 13.74 18.27 -0.77
N GLU A 142 14.08 17.36 -1.69
CA GLU A 142 15.09 16.29 -1.66
C GLU A 142 15.81 15.99 -0.34
N THR A 143 15.37 14.95 0.32
CA THR A 143 16.27 14.03 1.01
C THR A 143 15.79 12.59 0.79
N LYS A 144 16.73 11.71 0.42
CA LYS A 144 16.52 10.29 0.12
C LYS A 144 15.65 9.59 1.16
N PRO A 145 14.74 8.68 0.76
CA PRO A 145 13.99 7.87 1.70
C PRO A 145 14.91 6.78 2.26
N ASP A 146 15.46 7.01 3.41
CA ASP A 146 15.97 5.93 4.25
C ASP A 146 15.06 5.77 5.46
N SER A 147 14.66 4.52 5.64
CA SER A 147 14.09 3.91 6.84
C SER A 147 12.63 4.17 7.19
N LYS A 148 11.87 3.06 7.18
CA LYS A 148 10.63 2.80 7.90
C LYS A 148 10.71 3.30 9.35
N PRO A 149 9.61 3.74 9.99
CA PRO A 149 9.58 3.82 11.44
C PRO A 149 9.84 2.42 12.00
N ASN A 150 10.99 2.24 12.61
CA ASN A 150 11.36 1.03 13.31
C ASN A 150 10.43 0.90 14.54
N PRO A 151 9.63 -0.15 14.68
CA PRO A 151 8.75 -0.32 15.83
C PRO A 151 9.53 -0.56 17.14
N ASN A 152 10.85 -0.63 17.07
CA ASN A 152 11.72 -0.77 18.23
C ASN A 152 12.92 0.15 17.99
N PRO A 153 13.03 1.30 18.68
CA PRO A 153 14.18 2.17 18.51
C PRO A 153 15.42 1.41 18.95
N ASP A 154 16.39 1.34 18.04
CA ASP A 154 17.75 0.89 18.32
C ASP A 154 18.29 1.63 19.57
N PRO A 155 18.96 0.98 20.52
CA PRO A 155 19.53 1.62 21.70
C PRO A 155 20.51 2.76 21.43
N LYS A 156 20.72 3.12 20.16
CA LYS A 156 21.57 4.23 19.69
C LYS A 156 20.81 5.40 19.07
N VAL A 157 19.51 5.56 19.34
CA VAL A 157 18.75 6.71 18.84
C VAL A 157 19.31 8.00 19.40
N ASP A 158 19.71 8.92 18.54
CA ASP A 158 20.05 10.29 18.94
C ASP A 158 18.77 11.08 19.23
N TRP A 159 18.35 11.04 20.50
CA TRP A 159 17.15 11.72 20.96
C TRP A 159 17.22 13.24 20.80
N THR A 160 18.42 13.85 20.71
CA THR A 160 18.57 15.27 20.47
C THR A 160 18.16 15.64 19.06
N LEU A 161 18.64 14.87 18.08
CA LEU A 161 18.25 15.04 16.68
C LEU A 161 16.76 14.71 16.46
N TYR A 162 16.26 13.66 17.12
CA TYR A 162 14.83 13.32 17.08
C TYR A 162 13.96 14.49 17.51
N ILE A 163 14.24 15.08 18.71
CA ILE A 163 13.46 16.20 19.24
C ILE A 163 13.50 17.40 18.31
N ALA A 164 14.66 17.76 17.79
CA ALA A 164 14.78 18.90 16.87
C ALA A 164 13.88 18.74 15.64
N LYS A 165 13.86 17.55 15.03
CA LYS A 165 12.97 17.23 13.91
C LYS A 165 11.48 17.30 14.30
N GLN A 166 11.12 16.79 15.46
CA GLN A 166 9.73 16.79 15.91
C GLN A 166 9.24 18.20 16.25
N GLN A 167 10.09 19.06 16.84
CA GLN A 167 9.75 20.45 17.09
C GLN A 167 9.51 21.22 15.78
N GLU A 168 10.34 20.98 14.77
CA GLU A 168 10.14 21.55 13.44
C GLU A 168 8.81 21.09 12.81
N ALA A 169 8.50 19.80 12.90
CA ALA A 169 7.23 19.25 12.41
C ALA A 169 6.02 19.89 13.13
N ILE A 170 6.04 19.97 14.47
CA ILE A 170 4.99 20.59 15.28
C ILE A 170 4.80 22.06 14.92
N THR A 171 5.88 22.80 14.67
CA THR A 171 5.82 24.22 14.28
C THR A 171 5.04 24.45 13.00
N ARG A 172 5.14 23.51 12.03
CA ARG A 172 4.46 23.59 10.74
C ARG A 172 2.97 23.24 10.80
N MET A 173 2.51 22.63 11.88
CA MET A 173 1.11 22.22 12.04
C MET A 173 0.23 23.43 12.36
N LYS A 174 -0.86 23.58 11.60
CA LYS A 174 -1.78 24.71 11.68
C LYS A 174 -3.17 24.35 12.22
N THR A 175 -3.42 23.07 12.50
CA THR A 175 -4.73 22.60 12.97
C THR A 175 -4.58 21.62 14.13
N LEU A 176 -5.59 21.59 15.01
CA LEU A 176 -5.66 20.63 16.12
C LEU A 176 -5.71 19.18 15.63
N THR A 177 -6.34 18.94 14.50
CA THR A 177 -6.40 17.60 13.86
C THR A 177 -5.01 17.14 13.47
N ALA A 178 -4.18 18.02 12.90
CA ALA A 178 -2.80 17.68 12.54
C ALA A 178 -1.96 17.33 13.76
N LEU A 179 -2.08 18.11 14.85
CA LEU A 179 -1.39 17.84 16.11
C LEU A 179 -1.83 16.53 16.76
N SER A 180 -3.14 16.23 16.73
CA SER A 180 -3.67 14.97 17.26
C SER A 180 -3.18 13.76 16.46
N SER A 181 -3.16 13.87 15.13
CA SER A 181 -2.61 12.83 14.25
C SER A 181 -1.11 12.60 14.51
N TRP A 182 -0.33 13.67 14.69
CA TRP A 182 1.07 13.57 15.06
C TRP A 182 1.26 12.82 16.39
N THR A 183 0.49 13.17 17.43
CA THR A 183 0.57 12.49 18.74
C THR A 183 0.31 10.99 18.61
N ASN A 184 -0.68 10.60 17.82
CA ASN A 184 -1.01 9.20 17.59
C ASN A 184 0.11 8.46 16.82
N ASN A 185 0.71 9.10 15.81
CA ASN A 185 1.78 8.51 15.01
C ASN A 185 3.07 8.35 15.81
N GLU A 186 3.38 9.32 16.67
CA GLU A 186 4.62 9.34 17.48
C GLU A 186 4.46 8.65 18.84
N ALA A 187 3.29 8.14 19.21
CA ALA A 187 2.99 7.61 20.53
C ALA A 187 4.06 6.63 21.06
N LYS A 188 4.49 5.66 20.24
CA LYS A 188 5.52 4.68 20.61
C LYS A 188 6.90 5.33 20.83
N ASN A 189 7.29 6.25 19.95
CA ASN A 189 8.57 6.93 20.05
C ASN A 189 8.60 7.84 21.28
N LEU A 190 7.49 8.50 21.60
CA LEU A 190 7.35 9.33 22.79
C LEU A 190 7.38 8.50 24.08
N GLU A 191 6.79 7.30 24.07
CA GLU A 191 6.86 6.35 25.19
C GLU A 191 8.31 5.90 25.43
N HIS A 192 9.04 5.53 24.37
CA HIS A 192 10.45 5.16 24.48
C HIS A 192 11.33 6.33 24.92
N LEU A 193 11.08 7.53 24.41
CA LEU A 193 11.78 8.74 24.86
C LEU A 193 11.52 9.02 26.33
N ALA A 194 10.29 8.87 26.80
CA ALA A 194 9.93 9.06 28.21
C ALA A 194 10.68 8.10 29.13
N ALA A 195 10.89 6.86 28.66
CA ALA A 195 11.65 5.85 29.40
C ALA A 195 13.17 6.08 29.34
N ALA A 196 13.70 6.55 28.19
CA ALA A 196 15.13 6.70 27.95
C ALA A 196 15.69 8.05 28.41
N ASP A 197 14.95 9.16 28.23
CA ASP A 197 15.38 10.53 28.55
C ASP A 197 14.19 11.41 28.92
N LYS A 198 13.76 11.32 30.17
CA LYS A 198 12.60 12.07 30.67
C LYS A 198 12.72 13.59 30.54
N PRO A 199 13.87 14.24 30.74
CA PRO A 199 14.03 15.67 30.46
C PRO A 199 13.71 16.06 29.02
N LYS A 200 14.21 15.30 28.07
CA LYS A 200 13.94 15.52 26.64
C LYS A 200 12.47 15.26 26.27
N TRP A 201 11.86 14.24 26.85
CA TRP A 201 10.42 14.02 26.71
C TRP A 201 9.61 15.21 27.23
N THR A 202 9.97 15.76 28.40
CA THR A 202 9.30 16.94 28.94
C THR A 202 9.46 18.16 28.03
N ALA A 203 10.62 18.35 27.43
CA ALA A 203 10.86 19.44 26.48
C ALA A 203 9.96 19.37 25.24
N ILE A 204 9.83 18.20 24.61
CA ILE A 204 8.97 18.04 23.44
C ILE A 204 7.49 18.15 23.81
N PHE A 205 7.08 17.62 24.96
CA PHE A 205 5.71 17.72 25.47
C PHE A 205 5.30 19.17 25.72
N ASN A 206 6.16 19.96 26.38
CA ASN A 206 5.90 21.39 26.62
C ASN A 206 5.80 22.15 25.29
N PHE A 207 6.66 21.84 24.33
CA PHE A 207 6.63 22.44 23.00
C PHE A 207 5.32 22.14 22.26
N TRP A 208 4.89 20.89 22.26
CA TRP A 208 3.61 20.47 21.71
C TRP A 208 2.42 21.15 22.40
N SER A 209 2.45 21.23 23.74
CA SER A 209 1.39 21.86 24.53
C SER A 209 1.25 23.36 24.22
N ALA A 210 2.37 24.07 24.10
CA ALA A 210 2.37 25.48 23.71
C ALA A 210 1.75 25.68 22.31
N ARG A 211 2.14 24.83 21.34
CA ARG A 211 1.58 24.89 19.99
C ARG A 211 0.10 24.57 19.93
N ASN A 212 -0.36 23.63 20.76
CA ASN A 212 -1.78 23.27 20.88
C ASN A 212 -2.61 24.47 21.38
N GLU A 213 -2.10 25.21 22.37
CA GLU A 213 -2.78 26.42 22.88
C GLU A 213 -2.74 27.57 21.86
N GLU A 214 -1.64 27.77 21.13
CA GLU A 214 -1.58 28.77 20.06
C GLU A 214 -2.65 28.52 18.99
N ILE A 215 -2.81 27.26 18.55
CA ILE A 215 -3.80 26.92 17.51
C ILE A 215 -5.24 27.02 18.04
N LYS A 216 -5.48 26.81 19.33
CA LYS A 216 -6.81 26.98 19.93
C LYS A 216 -7.24 28.45 20.04
N ASN A 217 -6.27 29.33 20.23
CA ASN A 217 -6.51 30.75 20.56
C ASN A 217 -6.36 31.67 19.32
N GLY A 218 -5.86 31.17 18.20
CA GLY A 218 -5.71 31.91 16.94
C GLY A 218 -6.72 31.53 15.90
#